data_f56c7a3b1c8c6d24ff93f00ff2216a7d
#
_entry.id   f56c7a3b1c8c6d24ff93f00ff2216a7d
#
_cell.length_a   1.000
_cell.length_b   1.000
_cell.length_c   1.000
_cell.angle_alpha   90.00
_cell.angle_beta   90.00
_cell.angle_gamma   90.00
#
_symmetry.space_group_name_H-M   'P 1'
#
loop_
_entity.id
_entity.type
_entity.pdbx_description
1 polymer ?
#
loop_
_entity_poly.entity_id
_entity_poly.type
_entity_poly.pdbx_seq_one_letter_code
_entity_poly.pdbx_strand_id
1 'polypeptide(L)'
;EFNNISKFFGKVIALKDVTMKLKKGEIMCLLGDNGAGKSTLIKTLAGVYKPDEGEIIIEGNKIIFDSPKDALDMGIGTVYQDLALVPLMSVTRNFFMGREPLKGPPFLKTFDIEKANKIAAERMGQIGIDVRDPSQAVGTMSGGERQCLAISRAIYFGAKVLVLDEPTSALGVHQASMVLKYVVKAASEGLAVILITHNVHHAYPVGNSFTVLNRGKSLGTFNKKDISREELLGMMAGGEELNKLEVELKEIGRINN
;
A
#
# COMPACT_ATOMS: atom_id res chain seq x y z
N GLU A 1 -8.17 5.42 12.40
CA GLU A 1 -7.35 5.05 13.53
C GLU A 1 -7.43 3.53 13.77
N PHE A 2 -6.32 2.96 14.17
CA PHE A 2 -6.24 1.61 14.73
C PHE A 2 -5.86 1.74 16.19
N ASN A 3 -6.66 1.17 17.07
CA ASN A 3 -6.42 1.24 18.50
C ASN A 3 -6.21 -0.18 19.04
N ASN A 4 -4.99 -0.48 19.50
CA ASN A 4 -4.61 -1.73 20.17
C ASN A 4 -4.98 -2.99 19.36
N ILE A 5 -4.77 -2.95 18.05
CA ILE A 5 -5.11 -4.07 17.18
C ILE A 5 -4.21 -5.26 17.47
N SER A 6 -4.83 -6.39 17.85
CA SER A 6 -4.17 -7.69 17.98
C SER A 6 -4.80 -8.70 17.04
N LYS A 7 -3.95 -9.59 16.47
CA LYS A 7 -4.39 -10.70 15.62
C LYS A 7 -3.60 -11.95 15.90
N PHE A 8 -4.32 -13.04 16.15
CA PHE A 8 -3.77 -14.35 16.48
C PHE A 8 -4.15 -15.38 15.43
N PHE A 9 -3.26 -16.30 15.14
CA PHE A 9 -3.51 -17.48 14.31
C PHE A 9 -3.11 -18.73 15.13
N GLY A 10 -4.08 -19.29 15.85
CA GLY A 10 -3.81 -20.33 16.81
C GLY A 10 -2.87 -19.84 17.91
N LYS A 11 -1.66 -20.42 18.00
CA LYS A 11 -0.63 -20.00 18.96
C LYS A 11 0.29 -18.89 18.45
N VAL A 12 0.15 -18.50 17.17
CA VAL A 12 1.00 -17.48 16.56
C VAL A 12 0.41 -16.10 16.81
N ILE A 13 1.17 -15.23 17.43
CA ILE A 13 0.84 -13.81 17.61
C ILE A 13 1.34 -13.08 16.36
N ALA A 14 0.42 -12.76 15.46
CA ALA A 14 0.77 -12.04 14.22
C ALA A 14 0.82 -10.53 14.40
N LEU A 15 -0.07 -10.00 15.28
CA LEU A 15 -0.09 -8.60 15.71
C LEU A 15 -0.42 -8.55 17.19
N LYS A 16 0.18 -7.61 17.93
CA LYS A 16 -0.13 -7.35 19.33
C LYS A 16 -0.09 -5.85 19.63
N ASP A 17 -1.23 -5.34 20.11
CA ASP A 17 -1.42 -3.96 20.61
C ASP A 17 -0.95 -2.88 19.61
N VAL A 18 -1.16 -3.07 18.30
CA VAL A 18 -0.74 -2.13 17.27
C VAL A 18 -1.68 -0.95 17.23
N THR A 19 -1.15 0.24 17.51
CA THR A 19 -1.90 1.50 17.44
C THR A 19 -1.27 2.42 16.41
N MET A 20 -2.09 2.99 15.52
CA MET A 20 -1.66 3.97 14.52
C MET A 20 -2.81 4.91 14.13
N LYS A 21 -2.46 6.15 13.77
CA LYS A 21 -3.41 7.17 13.33
C LYS A 21 -2.96 7.77 12.01
N LEU A 22 -3.90 7.92 11.10
CA LEU A 22 -3.68 8.50 9.77
C LEU A 22 -4.66 9.65 9.56
N LYS A 23 -4.20 10.75 9.01
CA LYS A 23 -5.01 11.94 8.68
C LYS A 23 -5.20 12.07 7.18
N LYS A 24 -6.26 12.80 6.77
CA LYS A 24 -6.45 13.18 5.36
C LYS A 24 -5.24 13.98 4.87
N GLY A 25 -4.79 13.68 3.66
CA GLY A 25 -3.62 14.34 3.06
C GLY A 25 -2.27 13.90 3.64
N GLU A 26 -2.25 12.89 4.50
CA GLU A 26 -1.04 12.36 5.12
C GLU A 26 -0.58 11.07 4.42
N ILE A 27 0.73 10.94 4.26
CA ILE A 27 1.39 9.69 3.89
C ILE A 27 2.03 9.13 5.15
N MET A 28 1.44 8.08 5.72
CA MET A 28 2.04 7.29 6.77
C MET A 28 2.80 6.11 6.16
N CYS A 29 4.06 5.97 6.49
CA CYS A 29 4.86 4.83 6.08
C CYS A 29 4.85 3.75 7.17
N LEU A 30 4.34 2.56 6.82
CA LEU A 30 4.41 1.38 7.67
C LEU A 30 5.66 0.60 7.31
N LEU A 31 6.65 0.66 8.17
CA LEU A 31 7.98 0.09 7.99
C LEU A 31 8.14 -1.20 8.80
N GLY A 32 9.00 -2.08 8.35
CA GLY A 32 9.36 -3.31 9.05
C GLY A 32 9.93 -4.34 8.10
N ASP A 33 10.67 -5.29 8.62
CA ASP A 33 11.26 -6.37 7.85
C ASP A 33 10.23 -7.43 7.44
N ASN A 34 10.64 -8.40 6.66
CA ASN A 34 9.80 -9.54 6.30
C ASN A 34 9.40 -10.31 7.57
N GLY A 35 8.11 -10.66 7.67
CA GLY A 35 7.58 -11.30 8.87
C GLY A 35 7.23 -10.34 10.02
N ALA A 36 7.45 -9.04 9.90
CA ALA A 36 7.13 -8.07 10.95
C ALA A 36 5.63 -7.91 11.27
N GLY A 37 4.73 -8.50 10.45
CA GLY A 37 3.27 -8.40 10.63
C GLY A 37 2.58 -7.41 9.67
N LYS A 38 3.31 -6.74 8.79
CA LYS A 38 2.77 -5.74 7.84
C LYS A 38 1.58 -6.27 7.04
N SER A 39 1.73 -7.43 6.38
CA SER A 39 0.67 -8.02 5.55
C SER A 39 -0.56 -8.45 6.38
N THR A 40 -0.38 -8.83 7.64
CA THR A 40 -1.51 -9.12 8.54
C THR A 40 -2.27 -7.84 8.87
N LEU A 41 -1.56 -6.76 9.17
CA LEU A 41 -2.17 -5.45 9.45
C LEU A 41 -2.94 -4.91 8.24
N ILE A 42 -2.36 -5.02 7.03
CA ILE A 42 -3.04 -4.64 5.78
C ILE A 42 -4.32 -5.44 5.59
N LYS A 43 -4.25 -6.75 5.72
CA LYS A 43 -5.40 -7.64 5.55
C LYS A 43 -6.49 -7.37 6.59
N THR A 44 -6.12 -6.94 7.78
CA THR A 44 -7.07 -6.49 8.80
C THR A 44 -7.72 -5.17 8.39
N LEU A 45 -6.94 -4.21 7.87
CA LEU A 45 -7.47 -2.94 7.36
C LEU A 45 -8.37 -3.12 6.12
N ALA A 46 -7.99 -4.05 5.25
CA ALA A 46 -8.76 -4.38 4.04
C ALA A 46 -9.99 -5.26 4.31
N GLY A 47 -10.33 -5.56 5.58
CA GLY A 47 -11.49 -6.38 5.93
C GLY A 47 -11.37 -7.87 5.61
N VAL A 48 -10.16 -8.35 5.29
CA VAL A 48 -9.88 -9.79 5.06
C VAL A 48 -9.83 -10.55 6.38
N TYR A 49 -9.27 -9.92 7.42
CA TYR A 49 -9.22 -10.46 8.76
C TYR A 49 -9.96 -9.53 9.72
N LYS A 50 -10.74 -10.10 10.63
CA LYS A 50 -11.23 -9.38 11.81
C LYS A 50 -10.11 -9.34 12.84
N PRO A 51 -9.87 -8.19 13.51
CA PRO A 51 -8.99 -8.16 14.67
C PRO A 51 -9.59 -9.04 15.78
N ASP A 52 -8.74 -9.70 16.56
CA ASP A 52 -9.19 -10.46 17.73
C ASP A 52 -9.36 -9.54 18.94
N GLU A 53 -8.55 -8.45 19.00
CA GLU A 53 -8.64 -7.41 20.02
C GLU A 53 -8.43 -6.04 19.37
N GLY A 54 -8.89 -4.98 20.04
CA GLY A 54 -8.79 -3.61 19.58
C GLY A 54 -9.93 -3.18 18.68
N GLU A 55 -9.79 -2.01 18.08
CA GLU A 55 -10.84 -1.42 17.25
C GLU A 55 -10.29 -0.57 16.10
N ILE A 56 -11.07 -0.55 15.01
CA ILE A 56 -10.83 0.30 13.85
C ILE A 56 -11.81 1.47 13.93
N ILE A 57 -11.31 2.69 13.84
CA ILE A 57 -12.11 3.91 13.87
C ILE A 57 -11.90 4.68 12.57
N ILE A 58 -12.97 4.97 11.85
CA ILE A 58 -12.98 5.77 10.63
C ILE A 58 -13.88 6.98 10.84
N GLU A 59 -13.33 8.18 10.66
CA GLU A 59 -14.04 9.45 10.85
C GLU A 59 -14.76 9.52 12.21
N GLY A 60 -14.15 9.00 13.28
CA GLY A 60 -14.68 9.00 14.64
C GLY A 60 -15.66 7.86 14.96
N ASN A 61 -16.03 7.04 13.99
CA ASN A 61 -16.95 5.92 14.18
C ASN A 61 -16.20 4.61 14.27
N LYS A 62 -16.54 3.78 15.26
CA LYS A 62 -16.05 2.40 15.37
C LYS A 62 -16.64 1.55 14.26
N ILE A 63 -15.80 0.88 13.49
CA ILE A 63 -16.19 0.07 12.35
C ILE A 63 -15.75 -1.37 12.56
N ILE A 64 -16.62 -2.28 12.15
CA ILE A 64 -16.30 -3.71 12.04
C ILE A 64 -16.53 -4.09 10.58
N PHE A 65 -15.50 -4.64 9.93
CA PHE A 65 -15.62 -5.17 8.59
C PHE A 65 -15.99 -6.65 8.65
N ASP A 66 -17.07 -7.04 8.01
CA ASP A 66 -17.45 -8.44 7.82
C ASP A 66 -16.84 -9.05 6.55
N SER A 67 -16.44 -8.18 5.64
CA SER A 67 -15.86 -8.56 4.34
C SER A 67 -14.93 -7.48 3.77
N PRO A 68 -14.06 -7.83 2.80
CA PRO A 68 -13.28 -6.84 2.04
C PRO A 68 -14.15 -5.82 1.29
N LYS A 69 -15.38 -6.21 0.94
CA LYS A 69 -16.33 -5.32 0.29
C LYS A 69 -16.72 -4.15 1.21
N ASP A 70 -16.91 -4.42 2.50
CA ASP A 70 -17.28 -3.38 3.47
C ASP A 70 -16.17 -2.33 3.60
N ALA A 71 -14.91 -2.78 3.65
CA ALA A 71 -13.75 -1.88 3.66
C ALA A 71 -13.69 -1.02 2.38
N LEU A 72 -13.94 -1.64 1.22
CA LEU A 72 -13.97 -0.95 -0.06
C LEU A 72 -15.12 0.07 -0.14
N ASP A 73 -16.31 -0.29 0.34
CA ASP A 73 -17.49 0.59 0.36
C ASP A 73 -17.30 1.78 1.33
N MET A 74 -16.49 1.62 2.37
CA MET A 74 -16.03 2.70 3.26
C MET A 74 -14.91 3.56 2.65
N GLY A 75 -14.43 3.22 1.46
CA GLY A 75 -13.41 3.95 0.72
C GLY A 75 -11.97 3.55 1.08
N ILE A 76 -11.74 2.34 1.57
CA ILE A 76 -10.39 1.80 1.75
C ILE A 76 -9.99 1.07 0.47
N GLY A 77 -9.15 1.71 -0.34
CA GLY A 77 -8.58 1.12 -1.55
C GLY A 77 -7.22 0.49 -1.26
N THR A 78 -7.10 -0.83 -1.45
CA THR A 78 -5.84 -1.54 -1.26
C THR A 78 -5.24 -1.95 -2.59
N VAL A 79 -3.98 -1.58 -2.81
CA VAL A 79 -3.16 -2.04 -3.94
C VAL A 79 -2.09 -2.95 -3.36
N TYR A 80 -2.24 -4.24 -3.61
CA TYR A 80 -1.29 -5.26 -3.15
C TYR A 80 -0.05 -5.30 -4.03
N GLN A 81 1.00 -5.93 -3.55
CA GLN A 81 2.24 -6.17 -4.30
C GLN A 81 1.98 -6.91 -5.62
N ASP A 82 1.08 -7.90 -5.61
CA ASP A 82 0.47 -8.44 -6.82
C ASP A 82 -0.71 -7.55 -7.21
N LEU A 83 -0.54 -6.79 -8.29
CA LEU A 83 -1.48 -5.75 -8.73
C LEU A 83 -2.85 -6.28 -9.16
N ALA A 84 -3.03 -7.60 -9.23
CA ALA A 84 -4.23 -8.25 -9.74
C ALA A 84 -4.65 -7.70 -11.13
N LEU A 85 -3.67 -7.46 -11.99
CA LEU A 85 -3.88 -7.06 -13.37
C LEU A 85 -3.75 -8.29 -14.28
N VAL A 86 -4.62 -8.39 -15.27
CA VAL A 86 -4.59 -9.47 -16.27
C VAL A 86 -3.74 -9.01 -17.47
N PRO A 87 -2.53 -9.56 -17.69
CA PRO A 87 -1.57 -9.02 -18.65
C PRO A 87 -2.07 -8.98 -20.10
N LEU A 88 -2.89 -9.94 -20.49
CA LEU A 88 -3.44 -10.05 -21.84
C LEU A 88 -4.68 -9.19 -22.09
N MET A 89 -5.27 -8.63 -21.03
CA MET A 89 -6.41 -7.73 -21.17
C MET A 89 -5.95 -6.29 -21.37
N SER A 90 -6.78 -5.50 -22.03
CA SER A 90 -6.50 -4.08 -22.29
C SER A 90 -6.39 -3.25 -21.00
N VAL A 91 -5.71 -2.10 -21.09
CA VAL A 91 -5.64 -1.09 -20.03
C VAL A 91 -7.05 -0.77 -19.52
N THR A 92 -7.97 -0.44 -20.44
CA THR A 92 -9.35 -0.11 -20.12
C THR A 92 -10.09 -1.23 -19.40
N ARG A 93 -9.97 -2.47 -19.85
CA ARG A 93 -10.63 -3.61 -19.19
C ARG A 93 -10.05 -3.87 -17.80
N ASN A 94 -8.75 -3.74 -17.62
CA ASN A 94 -8.11 -3.82 -16.30
C ASN A 94 -8.56 -2.68 -15.38
N PHE A 95 -8.67 -1.46 -15.91
CA PHE A 95 -9.12 -0.30 -15.13
C PHE A 95 -10.52 -0.48 -14.57
N PHE A 96 -11.46 -0.98 -15.39
CA PHE A 96 -12.88 -1.11 -15.04
C PHE A 96 -13.31 -2.50 -14.58
N MET A 97 -12.40 -3.46 -14.46
CA MET A 97 -12.75 -4.84 -14.12
C MET A 97 -13.67 -4.94 -12.90
N GLY A 98 -14.89 -5.48 -13.12
CA GLY A 98 -15.93 -5.64 -12.11
C GLY A 98 -16.74 -4.36 -11.80
N ARG A 99 -16.45 -3.24 -12.50
CA ARG A 99 -17.18 -1.97 -12.37
C ARG A 99 -17.28 -1.26 -13.72
N GLU A 100 -17.62 -2.02 -14.75
CA GLU A 100 -17.68 -1.56 -16.13
C GLU A 100 -18.78 -0.52 -16.31
N PRO A 101 -18.52 0.65 -16.97
CA PRO A 101 -19.60 1.54 -17.38
C PRO A 101 -20.48 0.85 -18.41
N LEU A 102 -21.77 0.90 -18.17
CA LEU A 102 -22.74 0.21 -19.01
C LEU A 102 -23.54 1.23 -19.83
N LYS A 103 -23.90 0.84 -21.09
CA LYS A 103 -24.83 1.57 -21.95
C LYS A 103 -25.93 0.64 -22.45
N GLY A 104 -27.05 1.24 -22.85
CA GLY A 104 -28.24 0.51 -23.37
C GLY A 104 -29.40 0.49 -22.39
N PRO A 105 -30.55 -0.03 -22.82
CA PRO A 105 -31.74 -0.11 -21.99
C PRO A 105 -31.55 -1.10 -20.83
N PRO A 106 -32.36 -1.01 -19.74
CA PRO A 106 -32.18 -1.81 -18.53
C PRO A 106 -32.08 -3.33 -18.76
N PHE A 107 -32.75 -3.84 -19.78
CA PHE A 107 -32.79 -5.27 -20.12
C PHE A 107 -31.71 -5.71 -21.13
N LEU A 108 -30.95 -4.76 -21.70
CA LEU A 108 -29.87 -5.04 -22.66
C LEU A 108 -28.67 -4.11 -22.42
N LYS A 109 -28.09 -4.19 -21.24
CA LYS A 109 -26.89 -3.41 -20.88
C LYS A 109 -25.65 -4.05 -21.46
N THR A 110 -24.83 -3.27 -22.16
CA THR A 110 -23.54 -3.67 -22.70
C THR A 110 -22.44 -2.76 -22.17
N PHE A 111 -21.20 -3.23 -22.19
CA PHE A 111 -20.04 -2.44 -21.78
C PHE A 111 -19.85 -1.24 -22.72
N ASP A 112 -19.84 -0.03 -22.15
CA ASP A 112 -19.56 1.20 -22.88
C ASP A 112 -18.05 1.39 -23.02
N ILE A 113 -17.47 0.71 -24.01
CA ILE A 113 -16.01 0.70 -24.23
C ILE A 113 -15.47 2.08 -24.61
N GLU A 114 -16.24 2.89 -25.36
CA GLU A 114 -15.80 4.24 -25.78
C GLU A 114 -15.66 5.17 -24.59
N LYS A 115 -16.68 5.19 -23.74
CA LYS A 115 -16.64 5.96 -22.47
C LYS A 115 -15.52 5.46 -21.56
N ALA A 116 -15.35 4.15 -21.45
CA ALA A 116 -14.31 3.53 -20.64
C ALA A 116 -12.90 3.88 -21.15
N ASN A 117 -12.67 3.81 -22.47
CA ASN A 117 -11.39 4.19 -23.10
C ASN A 117 -11.04 5.65 -22.80
N LYS A 118 -12.01 6.55 -22.96
CA LYS A 118 -11.81 7.97 -22.69
C LYS A 118 -11.42 8.22 -21.23
N ILE A 119 -12.12 7.62 -20.29
CA ILE A 119 -11.85 7.77 -18.86
C ILE A 119 -10.47 7.18 -18.51
N ALA A 120 -10.16 5.97 -18.97
CA ALA A 120 -8.88 5.34 -18.69
C ALA A 120 -7.70 6.18 -19.20
N ALA A 121 -7.77 6.65 -20.47
CA ALA A 121 -6.74 7.50 -21.04
C ALA A 121 -6.60 8.83 -20.27
N GLU A 122 -7.71 9.48 -19.94
CA GLU A 122 -7.71 10.74 -19.17
C GLU A 122 -7.05 10.55 -17.80
N ARG A 123 -7.44 9.51 -17.06
CA ARG A 123 -6.90 9.24 -15.72
C ARG A 123 -5.42 8.92 -15.74
N MET A 124 -4.97 8.14 -16.73
CA MET A 124 -3.54 7.86 -16.90
C MET A 124 -2.77 9.10 -17.35
N GLY A 125 -3.34 9.93 -18.24
CA GLY A 125 -2.76 11.20 -18.65
C GLY A 125 -2.55 12.20 -17.50
N GLN A 126 -3.49 12.25 -16.52
CA GLN A 126 -3.38 13.11 -15.33
C GLN A 126 -2.15 12.81 -14.46
N ILE A 127 -1.59 11.61 -14.58
CA ILE A 127 -0.39 11.17 -13.88
C ILE A 127 0.86 11.12 -14.77
N GLY A 128 0.75 11.70 -15.97
CA GLY A 128 1.87 11.79 -16.91
C GLY A 128 2.15 10.50 -17.69
N ILE A 129 1.21 9.56 -17.70
CA ILE A 129 1.32 8.33 -18.49
C ILE A 129 0.45 8.48 -19.75
N ASP A 130 1.13 8.65 -20.89
CA ASP A 130 0.45 8.74 -22.18
C ASP A 130 0.03 7.35 -22.68
N VAL A 131 -1.23 6.99 -22.41
CA VAL A 131 -1.84 5.78 -22.96
C VAL A 131 -2.40 6.12 -24.34
N ARG A 132 -1.55 6.02 -25.38
CA ARG A 132 -1.94 6.31 -26.77
C ARG A 132 -3.05 5.41 -27.27
N ASP A 133 -3.02 4.16 -26.86
CA ASP A 133 -4.06 3.18 -27.17
C ASP A 133 -4.55 2.47 -25.89
N PRO A 134 -5.71 2.88 -25.35
CA PRO A 134 -6.30 2.22 -24.17
C PRO A 134 -6.69 0.75 -24.40
N SER A 135 -6.72 0.29 -25.67
CA SER A 135 -6.98 -1.10 -26.03
C SER A 135 -5.72 -1.97 -25.94
N GLN A 136 -4.53 -1.37 -25.82
CA GLN A 136 -3.27 -2.12 -25.66
C GLN A 136 -3.31 -3.05 -24.44
N ALA A 137 -2.66 -4.20 -24.54
CA ALA A 137 -2.56 -5.16 -23.43
C ALA A 137 -1.70 -4.57 -22.28
N VAL A 138 -2.15 -4.69 -21.03
CA VAL A 138 -1.42 -4.20 -19.84
C VAL A 138 -0.03 -4.82 -19.73
N GLY A 139 0.16 -6.04 -20.23
CA GLY A 139 1.46 -6.71 -20.26
C GLY A 139 2.55 -5.94 -21.05
N THR A 140 2.18 -5.03 -21.95
CA THR A 140 3.11 -4.19 -22.71
C THR A 140 3.58 -2.96 -21.94
N MET A 141 2.94 -2.62 -20.81
CA MET A 141 3.30 -1.51 -19.96
C MET A 141 4.49 -1.85 -19.06
N SER A 142 5.28 -0.85 -18.73
CA SER A 142 6.34 -0.97 -17.71
C SER A 142 5.77 -1.27 -16.33
N GLY A 143 6.59 -1.80 -15.42
CA GLY A 143 6.18 -2.08 -14.03
C GLY A 143 5.61 -0.86 -13.32
N GLY A 144 6.25 0.30 -13.48
CA GLY A 144 5.79 1.57 -12.89
C GLY A 144 4.45 2.05 -13.45
N GLU A 145 4.23 1.92 -14.76
CA GLU A 145 2.95 2.26 -15.38
C GLU A 145 1.83 1.35 -14.91
N ARG A 146 2.10 0.04 -14.78
CA ARG A 146 1.12 -0.91 -14.19
C ARG A 146 0.80 -0.57 -12.75
N GLN A 147 1.79 -0.19 -11.95
CA GLN A 147 1.59 0.25 -10.58
C GLN A 147 0.70 1.51 -10.53
N CYS A 148 1.00 2.50 -11.36
CA CYS A 148 0.20 3.72 -11.46
C CYS A 148 -1.23 3.44 -11.95
N LEU A 149 -1.43 2.48 -12.86
CA LEU A 149 -2.75 2.04 -13.30
C LEU A 149 -3.57 1.51 -12.12
N ALA A 150 -3.00 0.62 -11.30
CA ALA A 150 -3.68 0.05 -10.14
C ALA A 150 -4.02 1.13 -9.09
N ILE A 151 -3.11 2.07 -8.83
CA ILE A 151 -3.33 3.22 -7.94
C ILE A 151 -4.44 4.12 -8.49
N SER A 152 -4.37 4.49 -9.77
CA SER A 152 -5.36 5.35 -10.44
C SER A 152 -6.75 4.73 -10.42
N ARG A 153 -6.84 3.41 -10.63
CA ARG A 153 -8.08 2.63 -10.49
C ARG A 153 -8.67 2.76 -9.09
N ALA A 154 -7.88 2.55 -8.04
CA ALA A 154 -8.34 2.64 -6.65
C ALA A 154 -8.87 4.06 -6.34
N ILE A 155 -8.16 5.11 -6.76
CA ILE A 155 -8.57 6.51 -6.57
C ILE A 155 -9.85 6.81 -7.34
N TYR A 156 -9.95 6.41 -8.60
CA TYR A 156 -11.12 6.64 -9.45
C TYR A 156 -12.40 6.03 -8.85
N PHE A 157 -12.29 4.88 -8.23
CA PHE A 157 -13.43 4.21 -7.60
C PHE A 157 -13.70 4.67 -6.16
N GLY A 158 -13.13 5.80 -5.75
CA GLY A 158 -13.53 6.51 -4.54
C GLY A 158 -12.76 6.14 -3.28
N ALA A 159 -11.51 5.68 -3.42
CA ALA A 159 -10.66 5.50 -2.26
C ALA A 159 -10.49 6.83 -1.50
N LYS A 160 -10.75 6.81 -0.20
CA LYS A 160 -10.48 7.88 0.76
C LYS A 160 -9.17 7.59 1.52
N VAL A 161 -8.90 6.31 1.74
CA VAL A 161 -7.66 5.78 2.27
C VAL A 161 -7.07 4.84 1.22
N LEU A 162 -5.84 5.11 0.80
CA LEU A 162 -5.11 4.29 -0.14
C LEU A 162 -4.03 3.50 0.60
N VAL A 163 -4.12 2.19 0.55
CA VAL A 163 -3.13 1.28 1.14
C VAL A 163 -2.28 0.70 0.02
N LEU A 164 -0.97 0.92 0.07
CA LEU A 164 -0.02 0.48 -0.95
C LEU A 164 0.96 -0.52 -0.33
N ASP A 165 0.90 -1.77 -0.77
CA ASP A 165 1.76 -2.84 -0.28
C ASP A 165 2.98 -3.01 -1.20
N GLU A 166 4.16 -2.60 -0.72
CA GLU A 166 5.46 -2.67 -1.42
C GLU A 166 5.42 -2.12 -2.86
N PRO A 167 4.86 -0.91 -3.10
CA PRO A 167 4.56 -0.44 -4.46
C PRO A 167 5.79 -0.19 -5.32
N THR A 168 6.98 -0.21 -4.75
CA THR A 168 8.24 0.09 -5.45
C THR A 168 9.27 -1.05 -5.39
N SER A 169 8.93 -2.20 -4.79
CA SER A 169 9.90 -3.28 -4.49
C SER A 169 10.52 -3.91 -5.73
N ALA A 170 9.76 -4.01 -6.85
CA ALA A 170 10.22 -4.62 -8.09
C ALA A 170 10.50 -3.60 -9.20
N LEU A 171 10.70 -2.32 -8.84
CA LEU A 171 10.85 -1.22 -9.79
C LEU A 171 12.28 -0.66 -9.79
N GLY A 172 12.77 -0.30 -10.98
CA GLY A 172 13.98 0.50 -11.09
C GLY A 172 13.77 1.93 -10.55
N VAL A 173 14.86 2.63 -10.26
CA VAL A 173 14.86 3.95 -9.61
C VAL A 173 13.93 4.96 -10.27
N HIS A 174 13.96 5.04 -11.62
CA HIS A 174 13.10 5.97 -12.37
C HIS A 174 11.61 5.62 -12.21
N GLN A 175 11.25 4.34 -12.32
CA GLN A 175 9.87 3.88 -12.17
C GLN A 175 9.36 4.07 -10.75
N ALA A 176 10.18 3.76 -9.73
CA ALA A 176 9.86 4.00 -8.33
C ALA A 176 9.61 5.49 -8.07
N SER A 177 10.46 6.37 -8.61
CA SER A 177 10.29 7.83 -8.52
C SER A 177 8.95 8.30 -9.12
N MET A 178 8.55 7.75 -10.27
CA MET A 178 7.26 8.07 -10.91
C MET A 178 6.08 7.68 -10.00
N VAL A 179 6.09 6.47 -9.46
CA VAL A 179 5.05 5.99 -8.54
C VAL A 179 4.97 6.85 -7.29
N LEU A 180 6.12 7.13 -6.65
CA LEU A 180 6.18 7.94 -5.43
C LEU A 180 5.70 9.39 -5.66
N LYS A 181 6.04 10.00 -6.79
CA LYS A 181 5.52 11.32 -7.17
C LYS A 181 4.00 11.31 -7.30
N TYR A 182 3.43 10.25 -7.89
CA TYR A 182 1.99 10.11 -8.00
C TYR A 182 1.33 9.96 -6.61
N VAL A 183 1.91 9.17 -5.73
CA VAL A 183 1.43 9.01 -4.34
C VAL A 183 1.44 10.36 -3.59
N VAL A 184 2.53 11.13 -3.70
CA VAL A 184 2.62 12.48 -3.09
C VAL A 184 1.56 13.42 -3.65
N LYS A 185 1.34 13.41 -4.98
CA LYS A 185 0.29 14.21 -5.62
C LYS A 185 -1.09 13.83 -5.08
N ALA A 186 -1.43 12.54 -5.03
CA ALA A 186 -2.70 12.07 -4.52
C ALA A 186 -2.93 12.48 -3.05
N ALA A 187 -1.89 12.39 -2.21
CA ALA A 187 -1.96 12.84 -0.82
C ALA A 187 -2.18 14.37 -0.74
N SER A 188 -1.49 15.17 -1.57
CA SER A 188 -1.69 16.62 -1.60
C SER A 188 -3.10 17.05 -2.03
N GLU A 189 -3.81 16.19 -2.76
CA GLU A 189 -5.23 16.33 -3.12
C GLU A 189 -6.20 15.86 -2.03
N GLY A 190 -5.68 15.50 -0.84
CA GLY A 190 -6.46 15.14 0.35
C GLY A 190 -6.64 13.64 0.60
N LEU A 191 -6.04 12.78 -0.21
CA LEU A 191 -6.09 11.34 0.00
C LEU A 191 -5.22 10.94 1.21
N ALA A 192 -5.74 10.13 2.10
CA ALA A 192 -4.95 9.52 3.17
C ALA A 192 -4.21 8.29 2.62
N VAL A 193 -2.90 8.18 2.82
CA VAL A 193 -2.09 7.10 2.25
C VAL A 193 -1.34 6.33 3.32
N ILE A 194 -1.44 5.00 3.27
CA ILE A 194 -0.57 4.07 4.01
C ILE A 194 0.38 3.44 3.00
N LEU A 195 1.63 3.83 3.06
CA LEU A 195 2.71 3.29 2.24
C LEU A 195 3.47 2.23 3.03
N ILE A 196 3.35 0.98 2.62
CA ILE A 196 4.00 -0.13 3.30
C ILE A 196 5.22 -0.54 2.53
N THR A 197 6.37 -0.56 3.20
CA THR A 197 7.61 -0.98 2.57
C THR A 197 8.68 -1.35 3.61
N HIS A 198 9.63 -2.16 3.20
CA HIS A 198 10.87 -2.39 3.93
C HIS A 198 12.00 -1.42 3.47
N ASN A 199 11.77 -0.62 2.42
CA ASN A 199 12.75 0.29 1.86
C ASN A 199 12.59 1.71 2.42
N VAL A 200 13.37 2.03 3.45
CA VAL A 200 13.38 3.36 4.08
C VAL A 200 13.80 4.46 3.11
N HIS A 201 14.68 4.16 2.14
CA HIS A 201 15.13 5.15 1.16
C HIS A 201 14.00 5.63 0.24
N HIS A 202 12.99 4.79 -0.01
CA HIS A 202 11.79 5.17 -0.75
C HIS A 202 10.74 5.81 0.15
N ALA A 203 10.61 5.36 1.39
CA ALA A 203 9.61 5.85 2.34
C ALA A 203 9.94 7.24 2.89
N TYR A 204 11.20 7.46 3.32
CA TYR A 204 11.61 8.68 4.02
C TYR A 204 11.38 9.98 3.23
N PRO A 205 11.67 10.06 1.91
CA PRO A 205 11.41 11.28 1.15
C PRO A 205 9.95 11.71 1.13
N VAL A 206 9.02 10.75 1.09
CA VAL A 206 7.59 10.99 0.86
C VAL A 206 6.73 10.93 2.11
N GLY A 207 7.14 10.20 3.15
CA GLY A 207 6.38 10.01 4.37
C GLY A 207 6.28 11.29 5.22
N ASN A 208 5.12 11.49 5.84
CA ASN A 208 4.89 12.49 6.90
C ASN A 208 5.13 11.89 8.28
N SER A 209 4.76 10.62 8.45
CA SER A 209 4.95 9.84 9.67
C SER A 209 5.37 8.40 9.35
N PHE A 210 6.00 7.74 10.31
CA PHE A 210 6.57 6.41 10.18
C PHE A 210 6.15 5.55 11.36
N THR A 211 5.45 4.45 11.11
CA THR A 211 5.17 3.40 12.09
C THR A 211 6.09 2.23 11.82
N VAL A 212 6.90 1.86 12.80
CA VAL A 212 7.84 0.73 12.66
C VAL A 212 7.25 -0.50 13.32
N LEU A 213 7.09 -1.59 12.56
CA LEU A 213 6.68 -2.90 13.05
C LEU A 213 7.88 -3.83 13.19
N ASN A 214 7.92 -4.56 14.29
CA ASN A 214 8.85 -5.65 14.50
C ASN A 214 8.14 -6.81 15.20
N ARG A 215 8.18 -8.01 14.63
CA ARG A 215 7.60 -9.25 15.18
C ARG A 215 6.18 -9.06 15.73
N GLY A 216 5.31 -8.39 14.94
CA GLY A 216 3.91 -8.16 15.26
C GLY A 216 3.63 -7.03 16.24
N LYS A 217 4.64 -6.30 16.72
CA LYS A 217 4.49 -5.16 17.63
C LYS A 217 4.92 -3.87 16.97
N SER A 218 4.29 -2.76 17.36
CA SER A 218 4.76 -1.43 16.99
C SER A 218 5.91 -1.01 17.92
N LEU A 219 7.03 -0.59 17.34
CA LEU A 219 8.12 0.05 18.06
C LEU A 219 7.85 1.55 18.29
N GLY A 220 6.81 2.09 17.67
CA GLY A 220 6.38 3.47 17.77
C GLY A 220 5.94 4.05 16.44
N THR A 221 5.30 5.22 16.53
CA THR A 221 4.96 6.08 15.39
C THR A 221 5.67 7.43 15.57
N PHE A 222 6.44 7.82 14.57
CA PHE A 222 7.31 8.99 14.62
C PHE A 222 6.92 9.95 13.49
N ASN A 223 6.87 11.26 13.76
CA ASN A 223 6.77 12.23 12.68
C ASN A 223 8.14 12.40 12.00
N LYS A 224 8.14 12.75 10.72
CA LYS A 224 9.37 12.96 9.93
C LYS A 224 10.37 13.91 10.56
N LYS A 225 9.89 14.95 11.27
CA LYS A 225 10.72 15.95 11.94
C LYS A 225 11.41 15.44 13.21
N ASP A 226 10.91 14.34 13.78
CA ASP A 226 11.30 13.82 15.10
C ASP A 226 12.21 12.58 14.98
N ILE A 227 12.46 12.09 13.74
CA ILE A 227 13.28 10.90 13.51
C ILE A 227 14.08 11.02 12.22
N SER A 228 15.33 10.57 12.26
CA SER A 228 16.21 10.51 11.09
C SER A 228 15.99 9.20 10.29
N ARG A 229 16.50 9.20 9.06
CA ARG A 229 16.49 8.02 8.22
C ARG A 229 17.36 6.90 8.80
N GLU A 230 18.47 7.26 9.38
CA GLU A 230 19.45 6.36 10.01
C GLU A 230 18.85 5.65 11.24
N GLU A 231 18.09 6.38 12.07
CA GLU A 231 17.39 5.80 13.21
C GLU A 231 16.30 4.81 12.76
N LEU A 232 15.53 5.13 11.69
CA LEU A 232 14.54 4.20 11.12
C LEU A 232 15.21 2.92 10.61
N LEU A 233 16.33 3.04 9.90
CA LEU A 233 17.11 1.87 9.44
C LEU A 233 17.59 1.03 10.62
N GLY A 234 18.10 1.65 11.68
CA GLY A 234 18.53 0.95 12.90
C GLY A 234 17.40 0.20 13.59
N MET A 235 16.20 0.80 13.67
CA MET A 235 15.03 0.13 14.25
C MET A 235 14.56 -1.07 13.43
N MET A 236 14.61 -0.97 12.10
CA MET A 236 14.19 -2.05 11.21
C MET A 236 15.19 -3.22 11.18
N ALA A 237 16.48 -2.90 11.21
CA ALA A 237 17.54 -3.89 11.14
C ALA A 237 17.67 -4.72 12.44
N GLY A 238 16.86 -4.46 13.46
CA GLY A 238 16.98 -5.15 14.74
C GLY A 238 18.35 -4.91 15.36
N GLY A 239 18.74 -3.65 15.60
CA GLY A 239 20.10 -3.20 15.93
C GLY A 239 20.93 -4.09 16.84
N GLU A 240 20.28 -4.85 17.75
CA GLU A 240 20.96 -5.87 18.57
C GLU A 240 21.39 -7.12 17.77
N GLU A 241 20.61 -7.54 16.75
CA GLU A 241 20.91 -8.73 15.96
C GLU A 241 22.09 -8.47 14.99
N LEU A 242 22.14 -7.29 14.38
CA LEU A 242 23.27 -6.88 13.56
C LEU A 242 24.56 -6.75 14.37
N ASN A 243 24.49 -6.15 15.56
CA ASN A 243 25.64 -6.06 16.45
C ASN A 243 26.14 -7.45 16.89
N LYS A 244 25.22 -8.38 17.18
CA LYS A 244 25.58 -9.77 17.49
C LYS A 244 26.23 -10.46 16.29
N LEU A 245 25.66 -10.32 15.09
CA LEU A 245 26.22 -10.88 13.87
C LEU A 245 27.62 -10.32 13.58
N GLU A 246 27.84 -9.02 13.74
CA GLU A 246 29.17 -8.41 13.59
C GLU A 246 30.18 -8.94 14.58
N VAL A 247 29.77 -9.18 15.83
CA VAL A 247 30.62 -9.80 16.85
C VAL A 247 30.95 -11.24 16.46
N GLU A 248 29.96 -12.04 16.09
CA GLU A 248 30.13 -13.44 15.65
C GLU A 248 31.04 -13.53 14.43
N LEU A 249 30.84 -12.68 13.41
CA LEU A 249 31.70 -12.67 12.20
C LEU A 249 33.14 -12.25 12.54
N LYS A 250 33.36 -11.33 13.47
CA LYS A 250 34.69 -10.96 13.93
C LYS A 250 35.36 -12.13 14.69
N GLU A 251 34.57 -12.89 15.45
CA GLU A 251 35.11 -14.10 16.14
C GLU A 251 35.45 -15.20 15.15
N ILE A 252 34.61 -15.48 14.14
CA ILE A 252 34.89 -16.45 13.07
C ILE A 252 36.12 -16.03 12.26
N GLY A 253 36.25 -14.76 11.92
CA GLY A 253 37.43 -14.23 11.22
C GLY A 253 38.73 -14.31 12.04
N ARG A 254 38.68 -14.38 13.36
CA ARG A 254 39.84 -14.59 14.24
C ARG A 254 40.25 -16.06 14.35
N ILE A 255 39.36 -16.99 14.11
CA ILE A 255 39.64 -18.45 14.12
C ILE A 255 40.27 -18.87 12.81
N ASN A 256 40.14 -18.11 11.73
CA ASN A 256 40.71 -18.41 10.41
C ASN A 256 42.00 -17.63 10.08
N ASN A 257 42.56 -16.93 11.04
CA ASN A 257 43.91 -16.32 11.05
C ASN A 257 44.73 -16.94 12.20
#